data_59a4da98557303ef305b6ac1ae443727
#
_entry.id   59a4da98557303ef305b6ac1ae443727
#
_cell.length_a   1.000
_cell.length_b   1.000
_cell.length_c   1.000
_cell.angle_alpha   90.00
_cell.angle_beta   90.00
_cell.angle_gamma   90.00
#
_symmetry.space_group_name_H-M   'P 1'
#
loop_
_entity.id
_entity.type
_entity.pdbx_description
1 polymer ?
#
loop_
_entity_poly.entity_id
_entity_poly.type
_entity_poly.pdbx_seq_one_letter_code
_entity_poly.pdbx_strand_id
1 'polypeptide(L)'
;MEALEEPELCFPHINTSCRRMRRPYMETTLMYSVLSCIIVLTVILNLLVIISISHFRQLHTTTNLLLLSLAVSDFLMGLLEMPLHLHYQGCWLLGDRMCALNIFLSFLLVSVSVGCMVLIAIDRYIAICDPMFYTTRVTLTRVKLCVCLCWKFSAVHSIWMLRDLLKQPDMFQSCYGECTFVVTFAEGLVDLIATFLGPVLIIAILYSRVFVVAVSQARAMRSHVAVVTVDRSQTVKAKKSEIKAARTLGIVIIVFLLCSCPYYSFAVAAESNLIGGPTSGIEIWLMYINSSLNPIIYVFFYLWFRKTIKYIVSLRILQPGSHDASVL
;
A
#
# COMPACT_ATOMS: atom_id res chain seq x y z
N MET A 1 -27.05 34.11 -16.86
CA MET A 1 -28.04 33.03 -16.76
C MET A 1 -27.38 31.81 -17.39
N GLU A 2 -26.64 31.05 -16.63
CA GLU A 2 -26.14 29.73 -17.05
C GLU A 2 -27.37 28.81 -17.11
N ALA A 3 -27.64 28.30 -18.29
CA ALA A 3 -28.68 27.29 -18.47
C ALA A 3 -28.30 26.09 -17.59
N LEU A 4 -29.13 25.75 -16.62
CA LEU A 4 -29.07 24.49 -15.90
C LEU A 4 -29.32 23.39 -16.93
N GLU A 5 -28.23 22.92 -17.57
CA GLU A 5 -28.29 21.73 -18.42
C GLU A 5 -28.75 20.54 -17.58
N GLU A 6 -29.82 19.89 -18.03
CA GLU A 6 -30.32 18.69 -17.35
C GLU A 6 -29.20 17.63 -17.22
N PRO A 7 -29.09 16.98 -16.06
CA PRO A 7 -28.07 15.97 -15.84
C PRO A 7 -28.30 14.78 -16.79
N GLU A 8 -27.28 14.46 -17.58
CA GLU A 8 -27.31 13.39 -18.57
C GLU A 8 -27.40 12.02 -17.89
N LEU A 9 -28.29 11.14 -18.39
CA LEU A 9 -28.40 9.79 -17.89
C LEU A 9 -27.19 8.93 -18.33
N CYS A 10 -26.68 8.07 -17.45
CA CYS A 10 -25.61 7.12 -17.78
C CYS A 10 -26.02 6.17 -18.93
N PHE A 11 -27.30 5.80 -18.96
CA PHE A 11 -27.91 4.97 -19.99
C PHE A 11 -29.19 5.69 -20.48
N PRO A 12 -29.13 6.39 -21.63
CA PRO A 12 -30.23 7.23 -22.09
C PRO A 12 -31.55 6.49 -22.35
N HIS A 13 -31.50 5.17 -22.58
CA HIS A 13 -32.66 4.34 -22.86
C HIS A 13 -33.28 3.67 -21.63
N ILE A 14 -32.74 3.91 -20.43
CA ILE A 14 -33.18 3.27 -19.18
C ILE A 14 -33.66 4.34 -18.21
N ASN A 15 -34.97 4.35 -17.90
CA ASN A 15 -35.58 5.33 -17.01
C ASN A 15 -35.07 5.31 -15.57
N THR A 16 -34.57 4.16 -15.13
CA THR A 16 -33.97 3.94 -13.80
C THR A 16 -32.44 4.18 -13.80
N SER A 17 -31.88 4.72 -14.89
CA SER A 17 -30.45 5.00 -14.99
C SER A 17 -30.00 6.06 -14.02
N CYS A 18 -28.79 5.92 -13.49
CA CYS A 18 -28.09 6.95 -12.72
C CYS A 18 -27.85 8.19 -13.57
N ARG A 19 -27.74 9.32 -12.90
CA ARG A 19 -27.44 10.61 -13.53
C ARG A 19 -25.96 10.92 -13.38
N ARG A 20 -25.33 11.31 -14.48
CA ARG A 20 -23.92 11.70 -14.50
C ARG A 20 -23.76 13.09 -13.88
N MET A 21 -22.93 13.22 -12.83
CA MET A 21 -22.56 14.54 -12.31
C MET A 21 -21.66 15.25 -13.31
N ARG A 22 -22.14 16.36 -13.87
CA ARG A 22 -21.29 17.25 -14.69
C ARG A 22 -20.44 18.11 -13.78
N ARG A 23 -19.14 18.00 -13.92
CA ARG A 23 -18.15 18.91 -13.33
C ARG A 23 -17.66 19.88 -14.41
N PRO A 24 -17.18 21.09 -14.05
CA PRO A 24 -16.57 22.01 -15.01
C PRO A 24 -15.44 21.31 -15.79
N TYR A 25 -15.37 21.59 -17.09
CA TYR A 25 -14.41 20.91 -17.98
C TYR A 25 -12.97 21.04 -17.51
N MET A 26 -12.56 22.23 -17.04
CA MET A 26 -11.21 22.49 -16.53
C MET A 26 -10.86 21.64 -15.30
N GLU A 27 -11.78 21.54 -14.33
CA GLU A 27 -11.59 20.73 -13.13
C GLU A 27 -11.50 19.25 -13.48
N THR A 28 -12.37 18.77 -14.36
CA THR A 28 -12.39 17.39 -14.83
C THR A 28 -11.08 17.04 -15.52
N THR A 29 -10.61 17.86 -16.47
CA THR A 29 -9.38 17.63 -17.22
C THR A 29 -8.16 17.64 -16.30
N LEU A 30 -8.07 18.61 -15.37
CA LEU A 30 -6.98 18.67 -14.40
C LEU A 30 -6.95 17.42 -13.52
N MET A 31 -8.11 17.06 -12.97
CA MET A 31 -8.24 15.88 -12.11
C MET A 31 -7.82 14.60 -12.84
N TYR A 32 -8.34 14.33 -14.05
CA TYR A 32 -7.95 13.15 -14.85
C TYR A 32 -6.46 13.15 -15.16
N SER A 33 -5.86 14.30 -15.49
CA SER A 33 -4.44 14.40 -15.77
C SER A 33 -3.60 14.06 -14.54
N VAL A 34 -3.92 14.63 -13.38
CA VAL A 34 -3.19 14.37 -12.13
C VAL A 34 -3.33 12.90 -11.72
N LEU A 35 -4.54 12.36 -11.74
CA LEU A 35 -4.78 10.98 -11.33
C LEU A 35 -4.12 9.98 -12.30
N SER A 36 -4.14 10.24 -13.61
CA SER A 36 -3.42 9.43 -14.59
C SER A 36 -1.91 9.45 -14.36
N CYS A 37 -1.33 10.61 -14.03
CA CYS A 37 0.09 10.70 -13.65
C CYS A 37 0.41 9.85 -12.40
N ILE A 38 -0.45 9.88 -11.38
CA ILE A 38 -0.28 9.07 -10.16
C ILE A 38 -0.34 7.57 -10.50
N ILE A 39 -1.29 7.14 -11.32
CA ILE A 39 -1.42 5.75 -11.79
C ILE A 39 -0.12 5.30 -12.48
N VAL A 40 0.35 6.06 -13.47
CA VAL A 40 1.56 5.75 -14.23
C VAL A 40 2.78 5.67 -13.31
N LEU A 41 2.94 6.62 -12.39
CA LEU A 41 4.03 6.61 -11.40
C LEU A 41 3.95 5.38 -10.49
N THR A 42 2.76 5.04 -10.00
CA THR A 42 2.55 3.85 -9.14
C THR A 42 2.98 2.58 -9.86
N VAL A 43 2.53 2.40 -11.10
CA VAL A 43 2.86 1.21 -11.91
C VAL A 43 4.36 1.14 -12.20
N ILE A 44 4.94 2.21 -12.72
CA ILE A 44 6.36 2.21 -13.13
C ILE A 44 7.28 2.02 -11.92
N LEU A 45 7.07 2.77 -10.84
CA LEU A 45 7.97 2.72 -9.69
C LEU A 45 7.91 1.37 -8.96
N ASN A 46 6.72 0.79 -8.78
CA ASN A 46 6.60 -0.53 -8.18
C ASN A 46 7.14 -1.65 -9.10
N LEU A 47 6.94 -1.53 -10.41
CA LEU A 47 7.55 -2.45 -11.38
C LEU A 47 9.09 -2.43 -11.30
N LEU A 48 9.70 -1.24 -11.14
CA LEU A 48 11.15 -1.12 -10.92
C LEU A 48 11.61 -1.81 -9.63
N VAL A 49 10.84 -1.74 -8.54
CA VAL A 49 11.13 -2.48 -7.30
C VAL A 49 11.05 -3.99 -7.54
N ILE A 50 9.98 -4.45 -8.20
CA ILE A 50 9.76 -5.86 -8.51
C ILE A 50 10.91 -6.42 -9.36
N ILE A 51 11.26 -5.75 -10.46
CA ILE A 51 12.37 -6.14 -11.33
C ILE A 51 13.68 -6.16 -10.55
N SER A 52 13.96 -5.12 -9.76
CA SER A 52 15.20 -5.02 -8.99
C SER A 52 15.37 -6.21 -8.03
N ILE A 53 14.37 -6.47 -7.21
CA ILE A 53 14.46 -7.53 -6.20
C ILE A 53 14.44 -8.93 -6.86
N SER A 54 13.66 -9.12 -7.93
CA SER A 54 13.57 -10.42 -8.61
C SER A 54 14.83 -10.75 -9.42
N HIS A 55 15.49 -9.76 -10.03
CA HIS A 55 16.64 -9.98 -10.91
C HIS A 55 17.96 -10.17 -10.15
N PHE A 56 18.26 -9.31 -9.16
CA PHE A 56 19.55 -9.30 -8.48
C PHE A 56 19.57 -10.28 -7.31
N ARG A 57 20.38 -11.35 -7.41
CA ARG A 57 20.52 -12.39 -6.36
C ARG A 57 20.90 -11.84 -4.99
N GLN A 58 21.73 -10.79 -4.96
CA GLN A 58 22.16 -10.14 -3.70
C GLN A 58 20.98 -9.50 -2.94
N LEU A 59 19.86 -9.24 -3.61
CA LEU A 59 18.66 -8.68 -3.00
C LEU A 59 17.66 -9.73 -2.50
N HIS A 60 17.94 -11.02 -2.66
CA HIS A 60 17.09 -12.11 -2.17
C HIS A 60 17.22 -12.30 -0.65
N THR A 61 16.88 -11.27 0.11
CA THR A 61 16.87 -11.30 1.58
C THR A 61 15.44 -11.42 2.11
N THR A 62 15.30 -11.79 3.38
CA THR A 62 13.98 -11.90 4.05
C THR A 62 13.21 -10.60 4.03
N THR A 63 13.86 -9.49 4.35
CA THR A 63 13.26 -8.14 4.31
C THR A 63 12.85 -7.74 2.89
N ASN A 64 13.72 -7.96 1.89
CA ASN A 64 13.40 -7.59 0.51
C ASN A 64 12.26 -8.45 -0.07
N LEU A 65 12.06 -9.68 0.41
CA LEU A 65 10.90 -10.48 0.04
C LEU A 65 9.58 -9.85 0.53
N LEU A 66 9.58 -9.27 1.73
CA LEU A 66 8.42 -8.53 2.24
C LEU A 66 8.17 -7.25 1.42
N LEU A 67 9.25 -6.53 1.08
CA LEU A 67 9.17 -5.35 0.19
C LEU A 67 8.69 -5.73 -1.22
N LEU A 68 9.08 -6.91 -1.72
CA LEU A 68 8.58 -7.42 -3.00
C LEU A 68 7.07 -7.69 -2.96
N SER A 69 6.58 -8.33 -1.89
CA SER A 69 5.14 -8.58 -1.72
C SER A 69 4.34 -7.26 -1.63
N LEU A 70 4.86 -6.27 -0.92
CA LEU A 70 4.25 -4.93 -0.85
C LEU A 70 4.27 -4.25 -2.23
N ALA A 71 5.38 -4.31 -2.97
CA ALA A 71 5.47 -3.73 -4.30
C ALA A 71 4.54 -4.43 -5.31
N VAL A 72 4.29 -5.74 -5.17
CA VAL A 72 3.33 -6.47 -6.01
C VAL A 72 1.90 -6.01 -5.73
N SER A 73 1.48 -5.86 -4.47
CA SER A 73 0.16 -5.34 -4.14
C SER A 73 -0.03 -3.88 -4.61
N ASP A 74 0.98 -3.04 -4.44
CA ASP A 74 0.95 -1.64 -4.88
C ASP A 74 0.95 -1.51 -6.42
N PHE A 75 1.68 -2.39 -7.13
CA PHE A 75 1.65 -2.48 -8.59
C PHE A 75 0.26 -2.86 -9.11
N LEU A 76 -0.38 -3.86 -8.50
CA LEU A 76 -1.73 -4.29 -8.86
C LEU A 76 -2.77 -3.20 -8.53
N MET A 77 -2.60 -2.47 -7.43
CA MET A 77 -3.42 -1.30 -7.10
C MET A 77 -3.35 -0.26 -8.23
N GLY A 78 -2.15 0.10 -8.69
CA GLY A 78 -1.95 1.06 -9.78
C GLY A 78 -2.42 0.56 -11.14
N LEU A 79 -2.27 -0.74 -11.42
CA LEU A 79 -2.60 -1.32 -12.73
C LEU A 79 -4.09 -1.63 -12.91
N LEU A 80 -4.78 -2.05 -11.84
CA LEU A 80 -6.15 -2.54 -11.92
C LEU A 80 -7.12 -1.60 -11.21
N GLU A 81 -6.93 -1.34 -9.93
CA GLU A 81 -7.90 -0.67 -9.07
C GLU A 81 -8.02 0.83 -9.36
N MET A 82 -6.90 1.54 -9.43
CA MET A 82 -6.92 2.98 -9.69
C MET A 82 -7.54 3.34 -11.05
N PRO A 83 -7.26 2.63 -12.18
CA PRO A 83 -7.90 2.92 -13.46
C PRO A 83 -9.40 2.63 -13.44
N LEU A 84 -9.83 1.55 -12.78
CA LEU A 84 -11.25 1.23 -12.64
C LEU A 84 -11.98 2.31 -11.84
N HIS A 85 -11.36 2.77 -10.73
CA HIS A 85 -11.91 3.83 -9.92
C HIS A 85 -11.94 5.18 -10.65
N LEU A 86 -10.91 5.49 -11.44
CA LEU A 86 -10.87 6.68 -12.28
C LEU A 86 -12.00 6.68 -13.33
N HIS A 87 -12.28 5.51 -13.94
CA HIS A 87 -13.31 5.35 -14.94
C HIS A 87 -14.73 5.47 -14.35
N TYR A 88 -14.92 5.09 -13.09
CA TYR A 88 -16.22 5.04 -12.42
C TYR A 88 -16.89 6.40 -12.19
N GLN A 89 -16.26 7.52 -12.32
CA GLN A 89 -16.75 8.87 -11.97
C GLN A 89 -18.22 9.17 -12.31
N GLY A 90 -19.14 8.44 -11.70
CA GLY A 90 -20.58 8.64 -11.73
C GLY A 90 -21.39 7.68 -12.59
N CYS A 91 -20.76 6.88 -13.49
CA CYS A 91 -21.45 5.89 -14.31
C CYS A 91 -20.62 4.60 -14.40
N TRP A 92 -21.15 3.51 -13.87
CA TRP A 92 -20.53 2.19 -14.00
C TRP A 92 -21.06 1.45 -15.23
N LEU A 93 -20.20 1.28 -16.23
CA LEU A 93 -20.58 0.69 -17.52
C LEU A 93 -20.16 -0.77 -17.69
N LEU A 94 -19.42 -1.32 -16.71
CA LEU A 94 -18.78 -2.64 -16.82
C LEU A 94 -19.63 -3.80 -16.26
N GLY A 95 -20.82 -3.50 -15.73
CA GLY A 95 -21.75 -4.49 -15.18
C GLY A 95 -21.36 -5.01 -13.78
N ASP A 96 -22.26 -5.77 -13.17
CA ASP A 96 -22.23 -6.17 -11.76
C ASP A 96 -21.05 -7.06 -11.39
N ARG A 97 -20.64 -7.97 -12.30
CA ARG A 97 -19.48 -8.85 -12.05
C ARG A 97 -18.18 -8.09 -11.96
N MET A 98 -18.00 -7.07 -12.79
CA MET A 98 -16.82 -6.22 -12.74
C MET A 98 -16.87 -5.28 -11.55
N CYS A 99 -18.06 -4.85 -11.12
CA CYS A 99 -18.25 -4.11 -9.88
C CYS A 99 -17.83 -4.95 -8.67
N ALA A 100 -18.32 -6.17 -8.55
CA ALA A 100 -17.92 -7.09 -7.49
C ALA A 100 -16.41 -7.39 -7.50
N LEU A 101 -15.82 -7.57 -8.67
CA LEU A 101 -14.38 -7.77 -8.83
C LEU A 101 -13.58 -6.54 -8.37
N ASN A 102 -14.02 -5.34 -8.75
CA ASN A 102 -13.39 -4.09 -8.33
C ASN A 102 -13.39 -3.94 -6.81
N ILE A 103 -14.53 -4.14 -6.15
CA ILE A 103 -14.66 -4.08 -4.70
C ILE A 103 -13.80 -5.16 -4.02
N PHE A 104 -13.79 -6.39 -4.58
CA PHE A 104 -12.92 -7.46 -4.09
C PHE A 104 -11.45 -7.09 -4.14
N LEU A 105 -10.97 -6.54 -5.27
CA LEU A 105 -9.58 -6.13 -5.44
C LEU A 105 -9.20 -5.00 -4.49
N SER A 106 -10.09 -4.04 -4.27
CA SER A 106 -9.89 -2.94 -3.33
C SER A 106 -9.60 -3.46 -1.92
N PHE A 107 -10.49 -4.29 -1.36
CA PHE A 107 -10.29 -4.89 -0.03
C PHE A 107 -9.06 -5.79 0.03
N LEU A 108 -8.84 -6.62 -1.01
CA LEU A 108 -7.70 -7.54 -1.07
C LEU A 108 -6.38 -6.78 -1.03
N LEU A 109 -6.19 -5.82 -1.93
CA LEU A 109 -4.90 -5.15 -2.10
C LEU A 109 -4.56 -4.24 -0.91
N VAL A 110 -5.55 -3.55 -0.36
CA VAL A 110 -5.38 -2.76 0.88
C VAL A 110 -5.00 -3.66 2.05
N SER A 111 -5.72 -4.75 2.27
CA SER A 111 -5.42 -5.71 3.36
C SER A 111 -4.03 -6.32 3.22
N VAL A 112 -3.62 -6.69 2.01
CA VAL A 112 -2.26 -7.23 1.74
C VAL A 112 -1.19 -6.19 2.03
N SER A 113 -1.37 -4.95 1.57
CA SER A 113 -0.39 -3.87 1.82
C SER A 113 -0.22 -3.62 3.31
N VAL A 114 -1.32 -3.54 4.06
CA VAL A 114 -1.29 -3.38 5.52
C VAL A 114 -0.64 -4.58 6.21
N GLY A 115 -1.00 -5.79 5.81
CA GLY A 115 -0.39 -7.02 6.33
C GLY A 115 1.11 -7.09 6.07
N CYS A 116 1.56 -6.69 4.88
CA CYS A 116 2.99 -6.59 4.56
C CYS A 116 3.70 -5.57 5.46
N MET A 117 3.08 -4.42 5.75
CA MET A 117 3.66 -3.42 6.66
C MET A 117 3.81 -3.95 8.09
N VAL A 118 2.84 -4.72 8.59
CA VAL A 118 2.94 -5.40 9.89
C VAL A 118 4.09 -6.42 9.89
N LEU A 119 4.19 -7.25 8.86
CA LEU A 119 5.28 -8.22 8.72
C LEU A 119 6.66 -7.54 8.65
N ILE A 120 6.78 -6.42 7.94
CA ILE A 120 8.00 -5.62 7.88
C ILE A 120 8.34 -5.04 9.28
N ALA A 121 7.35 -4.56 10.02
CA ALA A 121 7.55 -4.05 11.37
C ALA A 121 8.05 -5.15 12.32
N ILE A 122 7.50 -6.36 12.24
CA ILE A 122 7.95 -7.54 12.99
C ILE A 122 9.38 -7.91 12.61
N ASP A 123 9.69 -7.98 11.31
CA ASP A 123 11.01 -8.29 10.79
C ASP A 123 12.07 -7.32 11.35
N ARG A 124 11.78 -6.02 11.32
CA ARG A 124 12.68 -4.99 11.86
C ARG A 124 12.81 -5.06 13.37
N TYR A 125 11.72 -5.31 14.08
CA TYR A 125 11.75 -5.47 15.53
C TYR A 125 12.69 -6.62 15.93
N ILE A 126 12.53 -7.80 15.32
CA ILE A 126 13.37 -8.94 15.65
C ILE A 126 14.84 -8.67 15.28
N ALA A 127 15.10 -8.10 14.10
CA ALA A 127 16.46 -7.81 13.64
C ALA A 127 17.22 -6.85 14.56
N ILE A 128 16.54 -5.88 15.20
CA ILE A 128 17.16 -4.83 16.00
C ILE A 128 17.16 -5.19 17.50
N CYS A 129 16.06 -5.75 18.00
CA CYS A 129 15.89 -6.04 19.42
C CYS A 129 16.44 -7.41 19.82
N ASP A 130 16.42 -8.38 18.90
CA ASP A 130 16.95 -9.74 19.14
C ASP A 130 17.71 -10.29 17.90
N PRO A 131 18.93 -9.75 17.64
CA PRO A 131 19.71 -10.16 16.47
C PRO A 131 20.15 -11.64 16.48
N MET A 132 20.34 -12.24 17.65
CA MET A 132 20.68 -13.67 17.77
C MET A 132 19.53 -14.56 17.34
N PHE A 133 18.30 -14.22 17.74
CA PHE A 133 17.09 -14.91 17.29
C PHE A 133 16.84 -14.72 15.80
N TYR A 134 17.08 -13.51 15.27
CA TYR A 134 16.91 -13.19 13.86
C TYR A 134 17.71 -14.11 12.96
N THR A 135 19.00 -14.27 13.21
CA THR A 135 19.90 -15.10 12.39
C THR A 135 19.52 -16.59 12.40
N THR A 136 18.92 -17.08 13.49
CA THR A 136 18.59 -18.51 13.65
C THR A 136 17.16 -18.85 13.26
N ARG A 137 16.21 -17.91 13.40
CA ARG A 137 14.78 -18.18 13.27
C ARG A 137 14.12 -17.52 12.06
N VAL A 138 14.60 -16.37 11.60
CA VAL A 138 14.02 -15.68 10.45
C VAL A 138 14.65 -16.21 9.16
N THR A 139 14.03 -17.24 8.59
CA THR A 139 14.49 -17.86 7.35
C THR A 139 13.62 -17.45 6.16
N LEU A 140 14.20 -17.49 4.95
CA LEU A 140 13.47 -17.13 3.72
C LEU A 140 12.19 -17.96 3.53
N THR A 141 12.25 -19.28 3.87
CA THR A 141 11.09 -20.17 3.78
C THR A 141 9.95 -19.75 4.72
N ARG A 142 10.27 -19.39 5.97
CA ARG A 142 9.27 -18.91 6.93
C ARG A 142 8.64 -17.59 6.49
N VAL A 143 9.46 -16.67 5.97
CA VAL A 143 8.95 -15.39 5.48
C VAL A 143 8.07 -15.59 4.24
N LYS A 144 8.42 -16.51 3.32
CA LYS A 144 7.53 -16.91 2.21
C LYS A 144 6.19 -17.44 2.72
N LEU A 145 6.20 -18.28 3.74
CA LEU A 145 4.98 -18.81 4.33
C LEU A 145 4.13 -17.67 4.94
N CYS A 146 4.75 -16.74 5.68
CA CYS A 146 4.05 -15.57 6.24
C CYS A 146 3.40 -14.71 5.14
N VAL A 147 4.11 -14.46 4.05
CA VAL A 147 3.56 -13.73 2.88
C VAL A 147 2.37 -14.48 2.28
N CYS A 148 2.49 -15.80 2.04
CA CYS A 148 1.39 -16.60 1.53
C CYS A 148 0.17 -16.58 2.46
N LEU A 149 0.38 -16.65 3.77
CA LEU A 149 -0.69 -16.55 4.75
C LEU A 149 -1.32 -15.16 4.74
N CYS A 150 -0.54 -14.09 4.63
CA CYS A 150 -1.04 -12.73 4.52
C CYS A 150 -1.99 -12.60 3.31
N TRP A 151 -1.60 -13.05 2.12
CA TRP A 151 -2.45 -13.03 0.92
C TRP A 151 -3.72 -13.87 1.10
N LYS A 152 -3.62 -15.05 1.71
CA LYS A 152 -4.79 -15.91 1.98
C LYS A 152 -5.77 -15.26 2.96
N PHE A 153 -5.28 -14.70 4.07
CA PHE A 153 -6.14 -14.01 5.03
C PHE A 153 -6.82 -12.79 4.40
N SER A 154 -6.08 -12.01 3.62
CA SER A 154 -6.64 -10.87 2.89
C SER A 154 -7.72 -11.29 1.90
N ALA A 155 -7.53 -12.40 1.17
CA ALA A 155 -8.53 -12.94 0.25
C ALA A 155 -9.79 -13.41 0.99
N VAL A 156 -9.63 -14.13 2.11
CA VAL A 156 -10.76 -14.59 2.93
C VAL A 156 -11.53 -13.40 3.50
N HIS A 157 -10.82 -12.38 4.01
CA HIS A 157 -11.43 -11.14 4.50
C HIS A 157 -12.24 -10.44 3.39
N SER A 158 -11.66 -10.29 2.19
CA SER A 158 -12.32 -9.65 1.05
C SER A 158 -13.57 -10.42 0.60
N ILE A 159 -13.52 -11.76 0.54
CA ILE A 159 -14.68 -12.60 0.23
C ILE A 159 -15.76 -12.45 1.31
N TRP A 160 -15.35 -12.40 2.58
CA TRP A 160 -16.29 -12.21 3.69
C TRP A 160 -16.98 -10.85 3.61
N MET A 161 -16.27 -9.80 3.29
CA MET A 161 -16.85 -8.46 3.06
C MET A 161 -17.87 -8.46 1.92
N LEU A 162 -17.60 -9.16 0.82
CA LEU A 162 -18.46 -9.20 -0.36
C LEU A 162 -19.63 -10.19 -0.28
N ARG A 163 -19.75 -10.97 0.78
CA ARG A 163 -20.70 -12.09 0.86
C ARG A 163 -22.15 -11.69 0.58
N ASP A 164 -22.57 -10.52 1.04
CA ASP A 164 -23.97 -10.08 0.89
C ASP A 164 -24.22 -9.47 -0.49
N LEU A 165 -23.26 -8.77 -1.07
CA LEU A 165 -23.28 -8.33 -2.46
C LEU A 165 -23.36 -9.52 -3.44
N LEU A 166 -22.63 -10.61 -3.16
CA LEU A 166 -22.64 -11.81 -3.98
C LEU A 166 -23.96 -12.58 -3.90
N LYS A 167 -24.70 -12.49 -2.77
CA LYS A 167 -26.01 -13.13 -2.62
C LYS A 167 -27.12 -12.34 -3.29
N GLN A 168 -27.10 -11.02 -3.21
CA GLN A 168 -28.16 -10.13 -3.67
C GLN A 168 -27.54 -8.86 -4.33
N PRO A 169 -27.07 -8.95 -5.57
CA PRO A 169 -26.39 -7.84 -6.23
C PRO A 169 -27.29 -6.60 -6.41
N ASP A 170 -28.60 -6.79 -6.59
CA ASP A 170 -29.54 -5.70 -6.85
C ASP A 170 -29.99 -4.94 -5.59
N MET A 171 -29.67 -5.45 -4.39
CA MET A 171 -30.23 -4.91 -3.13
C MET A 171 -29.67 -3.53 -2.76
N PHE A 172 -28.48 -3.18 -3.29
CA PHE A 172 -27.76 -1.96 -2.93
C PHE A 172 -27.68 -0.92 -4.06
N GLN A 173 -28.33 -1.18 -5.21
CA GLN A 173 -28.34 -0.25 -6.33
C GLN A 173 -29.53 0.69 -6.23
N SER A 174 -29.25 2.00 -6.11
CA SER A 174 -30.30 3.03 -6.14
C SER A 174 -30.76 3.36 -7.57
N CYS A 175 -29.88 3.14 -8.56
CA CYS A 175 -30.13 3.36 -9.96
C CYS A 175 -29.27 2.43 -10.83
N TYR A 176 -29.70 2.19 -12.07
CA TYR A 176 -28.95 1.35 -13.02
C TYR A 176 -27.67 2.04 -13.50
N GLY A 177 -26.54 1.35 -13.35
CA GLY A 177 -25.20 1.90 -13.65
C GLY A 177 -24.50 2.51 -12.44
N GLU A 178 -24.89 2.11 -11.25
CA GLU A 178 -24.18 2.38 -9.99
C GLU A 178 -23.31 1.17 -9.60
N CYS A 179 -22.12 1.43 -9.09
CA CYS A 179 -21.29 0.42 -8.44
C CYS A 179 -21.02 0.90 -7.02
N THR A 180 -21.96 0.65 -6.14
CA THR A 180 -21.87 0.98 -4.72
C THR A 180 -21.79 -0.27 -3.88
N PHE A 181 -21.10 -0.14 -2.76
CA PHE A 181 -20.98 -1.18 -1.76
C PHE A 181 -21.42 -0.59 -0.41
N VAL A 182 -22.47 -1.15 0.13
CA VAL A 182 -22.97 -0.75 1.45
C VAL A 182 -22.41 -1.71 2.48
N VAL A 183 -21.68 -1.16 3.43
CA VAL A 183 -21.06 -1.90 4.53
C VAL A 183 -22.00 -1.82 5.73
N THR A 184 -22.37 -2.96 6.32
CA THR A 184 -23.08 -2.97 7.59
C THR A 184 -22.17 -2.47 8.71
N PHE A 185 -22.74 -1.94 9.80
CA PHE A 185 -21.96 -1.48 10.96
C PHE A 185 -20.99 -2.55 11.48
N ALA A 186 -21.43 -3.80 11.57
CA ALA A 186 -20.58 -4.91 12.03
C ALA A 186 -19.41 -5.18 11.06
N GLU A 187 -19.64 -5.15 9.76
CA GLU A 187 -18.60 -5.31 8.74
C GLU A 187 -17.60 -4.14 8.76
N GLY A 188 -18.11 -2.92 8.84
CA GLY A 188 -17.27 -1.72 8.93
C GLY A 188 -16.40 -1.72 10.19
N LEU A 189 -16.94 -2.19 11.32
CA LEU A 189 -16.16 -2.32 12.56
C LEU A 189 -15.08 -3.40 12.44
N VAL A 190 -15.39 -4.54 11.84
CA VAL A 190 -14.41 -5.61 11.62
C VAL A 190 -13.32 -5.13 10.66
N ASP A 191 -13.68 -4.47 9.55
CA ASP A 191 -12.71 -3.91 8.62
C ASP A 191 -11.82 -2.86 9.29
N LEU A 192 -12.40 -1.91 10.03
CA LEU A 192 -11.66 -0.89 10.78
C LEU A 192 -10.65 -1.50 11.76
N ILE A 193 -11.05 -2.55 12.49
CA ILE A 193 -10.16 -3.22 13.45
C ILE A 193 -9.08 -4.04 12.72
N ALA A 194 -9.46 -4.80 11.69
CA ALA A 194 -8.57 -5.73 11.01
C ALA A 194 -7.55 -5.02 10.09
N THR A 195 -7.95 -3.95 9.41
CA THR A 195 -7.14 -3.29 8.38
C THR A 195 -6.54 -1.95 8.82
N PHE A 196 -6.99 -1.38 9.94
CA PHE A 196 -6.47 -0.09 10.42
C PHE A 196 -6.06 -0.12 11.90
N LEU A 197 -6.99 -0.19 12.85
CA LEU A 197 -6.67 -0.02 14.27
C LEU A 197 -5.73 -1.11 14.83
N GLY A 198 -6.00 -2.37 14.52
CA GLY A 198 -5.15 -3.49 14.96
C GLY A 198 -3.73 -3.39 14.41
N PRO A 199 -3.53 -3.32 13.09
CA PRO A 199 -2.24 -3.08 12.47
C PRO A 199 -1.51 -1.86 13.00
N VAL A 200 -2.17 -0.72 13.10
CA VAL A 200 -1.57 0.53 13.63
C VAL A 200 -1.06 0.33 15.04
N LEU A 201 -1.86 -0.30 15.92
CA LEU A 201 -1.46 -0.57 17.29
C LEU A 201 -0.25 -1.50 17.36
N ILE A 202 -0.25 -2.60 16.60
CA ILE A 202 0.88 -3.55 16.54
C ILE A 202 2.14 -2.81 16.08
N ILE A 203 2.06 -2.06 14.98
CA ILE A 203 3.15 -1.30 14.43
C ILE A 203 3.67 -0.27 15.44
N ALA A 204 2.79 0.49 16.09
CA ALA A 204 3.16 1.51 17.08
C ALA A 204 3.91 0.89 18.27
N ILE A 205 3.45 -0.26 18.79
CA ILE A 205 4.12 -0.98 19.87
C ILE A 205 5.51 -1.45 19.43
N LEU A 206 5.61 -2.10 18.27
CA LEU A 206 6.89 -2.62 17.77
C LEU A 206 7.89 -1.50 17.52
N TYR A 207 7.48 -0.39 16.88
CA TYR A 207 8.37 0.74 16.60
C TYR A 207 8.76 1.54 17.83
N SER A 208 7.90 1.64 18.85
CA SER A 208 8.29 2.25 20.12
C SER A 208 9.44 1.47 20.77
N ARG A 209 9.39 0.15 20.73
CA ARG A 209 10.47 -0.72 21.22
C ARG A 209 11.75 -0.58 20.39
N VAL A 210 11.63 -0.63 19.07
CA VAL A 210 12.77 -0.40 18.14
C VAL A 210 13.42 0.95 18.40
N PHE A 211 12.64 2.00 18.61
CA PHE A 211 13.16 3.35 18.87
C PHE A 211 13.96 3.42 20.18
N VAL A 212 13.42 2.87 21.27
CA VAL A 212 14.12 2.83 22.57
C VAL A 212 15.46 2.10 22.44
N VAL A 213 15.48 0.91 21.81
CA VAL A 213 16.70 0.13 21.60
C VAL A 213 17.69 0.87 20.69
N ALA A 214 17.23 1.47 19.60
CA ALA A 214 18.07 2.23 18.68
C ALA A 214 18.73 3.45 19.36
N VAL A 215 17.97 4.20 20.18
CA VAL A 215 18.51 5.33 20.94
C VAL A 215 19.53 4.87 21.99
N SER A 216 19.26 3.79 22.71
CA SER A 216 20.18 3.19 23.68
C SER A 216 21.49 2.76 23.00
N GLN A 217 21.42 2.05 21.86
CA GLN A 217 22.59 1.65 21.09
C GLN A 217 23.38 2.86 20.55
N ALA A 218 22.69 3.91 20.07
CA ALA A 218 23.33 5.12 19.60
C ALA A 218 24.09 5.87 20.74
N ARG A 219 23.50 5.91 21.94
CA ARG A 219 24.18 6.48 23.14
C ARG A 219 25.41 5.66 23.53
N ALA A 220 25.27 4.33 23.58
CA ALA A 220 26.39 3.43 23.88
C ALA A 220 27.54 3.57 22.87
N MET A 221 27.25 3.74 21.59
CA MET A 221 28.29 3.99 20.57
C MET A 221 29.02 5.32 20.76
N ARG A 222 28.34 6.38 21.20
CA ARG A 222 28.97 7.68 21.46
C ARG A 222 29.88 7.63 22.66
N SER A 223 29.54 6.91 23.73
CA SER A 223 30.36 6.78 24.93
C SER A 223 31.62 5.91 24.73
N HIS A 224 31.61 5.00 23.71
CA HIS A 224 32.69 4.05 23.43
C HIS A 224 33.65 4.49 22.30
N VAL A 225 33.55 5.69 21.74
CA VAL A 225 34.42 6.19 20.64
C VAL A 225 35.88 6.32 21.06
N ALA A 226 36.20 6.25 22.38
CA ALA A 226 37.54 6.47 22.91
C ALA A 226 38.49 5.25 22.76
N VAL A 227 38.03 4.03 22.46
CA VAL A 227 38.90 2.84 22.35
C VAL A 227 38.45 1.93 21.20
N VAL A 228 39.03 2.09 20.01
CA VAL A 228 38.64 1.33 18.82
C VAL A 228 39.74 0.40 18.32
N THR A 229 39.49 -0.89 18.31
CA THR A 229 40.21 -1.91 17.51
C THR A 229 39.46 -2.22 16.19
N VAL A 230 40.21 -2.59 15.16
CA VAL A 230 39.73 -2.75 13.75
C VAL A 230 38.50 -3.68 13.58
N ASP A 231 38.35 -4.69 14.40
CA ASP A 231 37.25 -5.68 14.33
C ASP A 231 35.88 -5.09 14.73
N ARG A 232 35.88 -4.06 15.56
CA ARG A 232 34.68 -3.33 15.99
C ARG A 232 34.09 -2.43 14.92
N SER A 233 34.85 -2.07 13.89
CA SER A 233 34.41 -1.17 12.80
C SER A 233 33.32 -1.81 11.93
N GLN A 234 33.37 -3.11 11.67
CA GLN A 234 32.37 -3.80 10.84
C GLN A 234 31.03 -3.95 11.58
N THR A 235 31.06 -4.33 12.86
CA THR A 235 29.85 -4.43 13.69
C THR A 235 29.15 -3.10 13.89
N VAL A 236 29.90 -1.99 14.03
CA VAL A 236 29.33 -0.64 14.13
C VAL A 236 28.69 -0.19 12.82
N LYS A 237 29.31 -0.51 11.66
CA LYS A 237 28.72 -0.21 10.33
C LYS A 237 27.43 -0.98 10.09
N ALA A 238 27.39 -2.28 10.44
CA ALA A 238 26.19 -3.10 10.30
C ALA A 238 25.03 -2.56 11.15
N LYS A 239 25.25 -2.28 12.44
CA LYS A 239 24.25 -1.69 13.34
C LYS A 239 23.73 -0.33 12.83
N LYS A 240 24.62 0.52 12.30
CA LYS A 240 24.22 1.83 11.73
C LYS A 240 23.35 1.67 10.50
N SER A 241 23.60 0.63 9.68
CA SER A 241 22.77 0.29 8.51
C SER A 241 21.36 -0.18 8.93
N GLU A 242 21.25 -1.01 9.96
CA GLU A 242 19.97 -1.52 10.47
C GLU A 242 19.11 -0.39 11.07
N ILE A 243 19.71 0.51 11.85
CA ILE A 243 19.00 1.70 12.38
C ILE A 243 18.52 2.59 11.25
N LYS A 244 19.32 2.76 10.18
CA LYS A 244 18.90 3.53 9.00
C LYS A 244 17.72 2.87 8.29
N ALA A 245 17.76 1.54 8.11
CA ALA A 245 16.65 0.78 7.50
C ALA A 245 15.37 0.90 8.34
N ALA A 246 15.46 0.76 9.67
CA ALA A 246 14.30 0.95 10.56
C ALA A 246 13.71 2.34 10.46
N ARG A 247 14.56 3.40 10.42
CA ARG A 247 14.08 4.78 10.23
C ARG A 247 13.32 4.94 8.93
N THR A 248 13.79 4.36 7.83
CA THR A 248 13.13 4.41 6.53
C THR A 248 11.75 3.78 6.59
N LEU A 249 11.65 2.60 7.18
CA LEU A 249 10.38 1.90 7.32
C LEU A 249 9.42 2.62 8.30
N GLY A 250 9.95 3.29 9.32
CA GLY A 250 9.15 4.18 10.17
C GLY A 250 8.50 5.33 9.37
N ILE A 251 9.20 5.88 8.39
CA ILE A 251 8.65 6.91 7.50
C ILE A 251 7.53 6.33 6.63
N VAL A 252 7.71 5.12 6.07
CA VAL A 252 6.66 4.43 5.30
C VAL A 252 5.38 4.29 6.12
N ILE A 253 5.51 3.93 7.39
CA ILE A 253 4.35 3.77 8.29
C ILE A 253 3.67 5.09 8.60
N ILE A 254 4.43 6.16 8.86
CA ILE A 254 3.87 7.50 9.08
C ILE A 254 3.10 7.96 7.84
N VAL A 255 3.66 7.75 6.66
CA VAL A 255 3.01 8.08 5.38
C VAL A 255 1.72 7.25 5.21
N PHE A 256 1.76 5.95 5.50
CA PHE A 256 0.57 5.11 5.50
C PHE A 256 -0.53 5.66 6.42
N LEU A 257 -0.20 6.04 7.65
CA LEU A 257 -1.16 6.60 8.59
C LEU A 257 -1.76 7.90 8.05
N LEU A 258 -0.94 8.82 7.55
CA LEU A 258 -1.39 10.10 7.00
C LEU A 258 -2.32 9.91 5.78
N CYS A 259 -2.06 8.91 4.96
CA CYS A 259 -2.87 8.60 3.79
C CYS A 259 -4.17 7.87 4.13
N SER A 260 -4.17 7.02 5.17
CA SER A 260 -5.30 6.15 5.50
C SER A 260 -6.25 6.77 6.53
N CYS A 261 -5.76 7.60 7.47
CA CYS A 261 -6.58 8.23 8.50
C CYS A 261 -7.78 9.00 7.93
N PRO A 262 -7.68 9.80 6.84
CA PRO A 262 -8.82 10.52 6.29
C PRO A 262 -9.97 9.59 5.90
N TYR A 263 -9.66 8.48 5.21
CA TYR A 263 -10.65 7.49 4.78
C TYR A 263 -11.41 6.88 5.97
N TYR A 264 -10.69 6.35 6.96
CA TYR A 264 -11.32 5.73 8.13
C TYR A 264 -12.05 6.72 9.03
N SER A 265 -11.52 7.94 9.17
CA SER A 265 -12.19 9.01 9.93
C SER A 265 -13.50 9.41 9.26
N PHE A 266 -13.52 9.50 7.93
CA PHE A 266 -14.72 9.80 7.16
C PHE A 266 -15.73 8.67 7.26
N ALA A 267 -15.30 7.41 7.11
CA ALA A 267 -16.18 6.24 7.21
C ALA A 267 -16.90 6.17 8.58
N VAL A 268 -16.17 6.42 9.68
CA VAL A 268 -16.74 6.46 11.03
C VAL A 268 -17.70 7.66 11.19
N ALA A 269 -17.36 8.83 10.65
CA ALA A 269 -18.18 10.03 10.74
C ALA A 269 -19.47 9.90 9.91
N ALA A 270 -19.43 9.27 8.77
CA ALA A 270 -20.59 8.98 7.91
C ALA A 270 -21.57 8.03 8.61
N GLU A 271 -21.08 6.96 9.24
CA GLU A 271 -21.89 6.02 9.99
C GLU A 271 -22.58 6.67 11.20
N SER A 272 -21.93 7.61 11.87
CA SER A 272 -22.49 8.36 12.99
C SER A 272 -23.46 9.49 12.59
N ASN A 273 -23.83 9.63 11.31
CA ASN A 273 -24.64 10.72 10.77
C ASN A 273 -24.10 12.14 11.07
N LEU A 274 -22.81 12.26 11.40
CA LEU A 274 -22.15 13.55 11.63
C LEU A 274 -21.86 14.28 10.33
N ILE A 275 -21.79 13.55 9.21
CA ILE A 275 -21.56 14.10 7.87
C ILE A 275 -22.68 13.60 6.96
N GLY A 276 -23.56 14.49 6.55
CA GLY A 276 -24.59 14.21 5.55
C GLY A 276 -24.12 14.64 4.17
N GLY A 277 -23.65 13.70 3.36
CA GLY A 277 -23.28 13.98 1.97
C GLY A 277 -22.48 12.88 1.31
N PRO A 278 -22.46 12.85 -0.04
CA PRO A 278 -21.64 11.87 -0.77
C PRO A 278 -20.15 12.13 -0.49
N THR A 279 -19.38 11.04 -0.38
CA THR A 279 -17.92 11.10 -0.26
C THR A 279 -17.34 11.93 -1.40
N SER A 280 -16.38 12.81 -1.10
CA SER A 280 -15.70 13.61 -2.14
C SER A 280 -14.84 12.74 -3.06
N GLY A 281 -14.56 11.49 -2.64
CA GLY A 281 -13.64 10.57 -3.30
C GLY A 281 -12.15 10.88 -3.06
N ILE A 282 -11.85 12.03 -2.47
CA ILE A 282 -10.47 12.44 -2.16
C ILE A 282 -9.84 11.48 -1.15
N GLU A 283 -10.61 11.00 -0.17
CA GLU A 283 -10.17 10.08 0.88
C GLU A 283 -9.67 8.76 0.30
N ILE A 284 -10.37 8.23 -0.70
CA ILE A 284 -10.00 7.00 -1.41
C ILE A 284 -8.71 7.23 -2.21
N TRP A 285 -8.60 8.36 -2.91
CA TRP A 285 -7.39 8.70 -3.65
C TRP A 285 -6.19 8.92 -2.74
N LEU A 286 -6.36 9.50 -1.55
CA LEU A 286 -5.28 9.58 -0.56
C LEU A 286 -4.78 8.19 -0.16
N MET A 287 -5.69 7.25 0.05
CA MET A 287 -5.33 5.86 0.35
C MET A 287 -4.56 5.20 -0.81
N TYR A 288 -4.97 5.45 -2.06
CA TYR A 288 -4.28 4.94 -3.25
C TYR A 288 -2.88 5.58 -3.45
N ILE A 289 -2.72 6.87 -3.16
CA ILE A 289 -1.43 7.57 -3.25
C ILE A 289 -0.37 6.91 -2.37
N ASN A 290 -0.76 6.28 -1.25
CA ASN A 290 0.17 5.51 -0.41
C ASN A 290 1.00 4.50 -1.23
N SER A 291 0.38 3.80 -2.19
CA SER A 291 1.06 2.82 -3.05
C SER A 291 2.12 3.43 -3.96
N SER A 292 2.02 4.70 -4.32
CA SER A 292 3.06 5.40 -5.09
C SER A 292 4.18 5.96 -4.22
N LEU A 293 3.91 6.25 -2.94
CA LEU A 293 4.89 6.84 -2.04
C LEU A 293 5.92 5.83 -1.54
N ASN A 294 5.56 4.55 -1.41
CA ASN A 294 6.47 3.50 -0.95
C ASN A 294 7.77 3.43 -1.78
N PRO A 295 7.73 3.27 -3.12
CA PRO A 295 8.93 3.25 -3.94
C PRO A 295 9.70 4.58 -3.93
N ILE A 296 9.00 5.71 -3.83
CA ILE A 296 9.64 7.04 -3.73
C ILE A 296 10.50 7.10 -2.47
N ILE A 297 10.00 6.64 -1.34
CA ILE A 297 10.75 6.55 -0.10
C ILE A 297 11.98 5.65 -0.30
N TYR A 298 11.84 4.52 -1.02
CA TYR A 298 12.97 3.63 -1.29
C TYR A 298 14.07 4.28 -2.14
N VAL A 299 13.73 5.14 -3.11
CA VAL A 299 14.71 5.93 -3.88
C VAL A 299 15.58 6.81 -2.97
N PHE A 300 14.97 7.43 -1.96
CA PHE A 300 15.71 8.32 -1.06
C PHE A 300 16.59 7.55 -0.07
N PHE A 301 16.14 6.41 0.42
CA PHE A 301 16.74 5.76 1.58
C PHE A 301 17.56 4.51 1.26
N TYR A 302 17.26 3.79 0.18
CA TYR A 302 17.97 2.57 -0.19
C TYR A 302 18.95 2.80 -1.33
N LEU A 303 20.24 2.64 -1.03
CA LEU A 303 21.32 2.79 -2.02
C LEU A 303 21.21 1.74 -3.15
N TRP A 304 20.87 0.50 -2.79
CA TRP A 304 20.69 -0.57 -3.75
C TRP A 304 19.62 -0.23 -4.80
N PHE A 305 18.50 0.36 -4.37
CA PHE A 305 17.42 0.70 -5.30
C PHE A 305 17.87 1.75 -6.33
N ARG A 306 18.61 2.76 -5.90
CA ARG A 306 19.19 3.77 -6.82
C ARG A 306 20.19 3.17 -7.81
N LYS A 307 20.99 2.19 -7.35
CA LYS A 307 21.96 1.49 -8.24
C LYS A 307 21.22 0.62 -9.26
N THR A 308 20.20 -0.16 -8.82
CA THR A 308 19.42 -1.03 -9.72
C THR A 308 18.64 -0.24 -10.75
N ILE A 309 18.03 0.91 -10.39
CA ILE A 309 17.38 1.80 -11.36
C ILE A 309 18.38 2.21 -12.45
N LYS A 310 19.61 2.60 -12.09
CA LYS A 310 20.65 2.95 -13.09
C LYS A 310 20.95 1.77 -14.02
N TYR A 311 21.03 0.55 -13.49
CA TYR A 311 21.23 -0.67 -14.29
C TYR A 311 20.07 -0.92 -15.26
N ILE A 312 18.84 -0.74 -14.79
CA ILE A 312 17.62 -0.95 -15.60
C ILE A 312 17.54 0.10 -16.71
N VAL A 313 17.65 1.38 -16.38
CA VAL A 313 17.53 2.51 -17.33
C VAL A 313 18.68 2.50 -18.37
N SER A 314 19.88 2.06 -17.97
CA SER A 314 21.01 1.92 -18.90
C SER A 314 20.96 0.62 -19.72
N LEU A 315 19.91 -0.19 -19.61
CA LEU A 315 19.74 -1.50 -20.27
C LEU A 315 20.86 -2.52 -19.95
N ARG A 316 21.71 -2.24 -18.98
CA ARG A 316 22.76 -3.16 -18.54
C ARG A 316 22.21 -4.43 -17.89
N ILE A 317 20.96 -4.38 -17.43
CA ILE A 317 20.25 -5.54 -16.90
C ILE A 317 20.12 -6.68 -17.93
N LEU A 318 20.16 -6.37 -19.23
CA LEU A 318 20.09 -7.35 -20.32
C LEU A 318 21.44 -8.01 -20.63
N GLN A 319 22.54 -7.55 -20.04
CA GLN A 319 23.86 -8.15 -20.25
C GLN A 319 24.01 -9.48 -19.53
N PRO A 320 24.69 -10.47 -20.13
CA PRO A 320 24.99 -11.75 -19.48
C PRO A 320 25.69 -11.53 -18.13
N GLY A 321 25.23 -12.23 -17.08
CA GLY A 321 25.80 -12.14 -15.73
C GLY A 321 25.34 -10.92 -14.91
N SER A 322 24.44 -10.07 -15.43
CA SER A 322 23.94 -8.88 -14.71
C SER A 322 23.27 -9.20 -13.36
N HIS A 323 22.73 -10.42 -13.20
CA HIS A 323 22.07 -10.88 -11.96
C HIS A 323 23.04 -11.01 -10.76
N ASP A 324 24.33 -11.16 -11.01
CA ASP A 324 25.41 -11.23 -10.01
C ASP A 324 26.12 -9.89 -9.79
N ALA A 325 25.69 -8.82 -10.48
CA ALA A 325 26.30 -7.50 -10.34
C ALA A 325 26.17 -6.94 -8.91
N SER A 326 27.23 -6.28 -8.42
CA SER A 326 27.25 -5.69 -7.09
C SER A 326 26.38 -4.44 -6.99
N VAL A 327 25.21 -4.58 -6.37
CA VAL A 327 24.22 -3.50 -6.16
C VAL A 327 24.07 -3.06 -4.71
N LEU A 328 24.65 -3.79 -3.77
CA LEU A 328 24.65 -3.45 -2.34
C LEU A 328 25.64 -2.34 -1.99
#